data_029de37f1bc851cd5a2b2c8631ec6552
#
_entry.id   029de37f1bc851cd5a2b2c8631ec6552
#
_cell.length_a   1.000
_cell.length_b   1.000
_cell.length_c   1.000
_cell.angle_alpha   90.00
_cell.angle_beta   90.00
_cell.angle_gamma   90.00
#
_symmetry.space_group_name_H-M   'P 1'
#
loop_
_entity.id
_entity.type
_entity.pdbx_description
1 polymer ?
#
loop_
_entity_poly.entity_id
_entity_poly.type
_entity_poly.pdbx_seq_one_letter_code
_entity_poly.pdbx_strand_id
1 'polypeptide(L)'
;MDRTVKIQLHPTPEQAQALHETSQQFTQAFNAVCHYGWQHREKNGVKLHHATYYATKASCPGLVSDHLIQARVKATEALKSAFTWKAKHEANYQKKVARAKKRGQLVPKFKPMKCPQSVLCPVRYNVKTFSLNWQNQDIRLSTSRGKISISFTVPEFSCKYQGYPVATADLLYRQGKWWVHVVVRVPEPVFSPNDEVIGIDLGLNHPAVTSNRRFLGSPHWKEVERRRFRLKRKLQSKGTKSAKRHLMKLSGKQRRFRRDADHVLSKRLVEHTPPGATLVFENLTNIRESSHLGRGKQNKNVQNKRKLHSWTFAQLYDFTTYKAQERGIQVVKIDPRHTSQTCSRCGYQHRSNRRSQSLFLCRQCGYQLNADLNASYNIREKYLASLAQDGTPVLSGSPVKRPIVSTLRSQGQASCL
;
A
#
# COMPACT_ATOMS: atom_id res chain seq x y z
N MET A 1 -5.29 6.21 -16.42
CA MET A 1 -4.93 5.82 -15.04
C MET A 1 -4.73 7.04 -14.16
N ASP A 2 -5.05 6.92 -12.86
CA ASP A 2 -4.86 8.04 -11.92
C ASP A 2 -3.48 7.97 -11.27
N ARG A 3 -2.79 9.12 -11.17
CA ARG A 3 -1.51 9.28 -10.48
C ARG A 3 -1.58 10.41 -9.48
N THR A 4 -0.99 10.21 -8.30
CA THR A 4 -0.94 11.24 -7.27
C THR A 4 0.41 11.94 -7.29
N VAL A 5 0.41 13.21 -7.62
CA VAL A 5 1.56 14.12 -7.53
C VAL A 5 1.51 14.84 -6.18
N LYS A 6 2.62 14.78 -5.45
CA LYS A 6 2.75 15.45 -4.14
C LYS A 6 3.57 16.70 -4.33
N ILE A 7 2.97 17.85 -4.12
CA ILE A 7 3.61 19.15 -4.24
C ILE A 7 3.69 19.83 -2.87
N GLN A 8 4.81 20.48 -2.58
CA GLN A 8 4.99 21.27 -1.37
C GLN A 8 4.56 22.70 -1.64
N LEU A 9 3.70 23.25 -0.79
CA LEU A 9 3.27 24.64 -0.84
C LEU A 9 4.20 25.55 -0.03
N HIS A 10 4.31 26.79 -0.47
CA HIS A 10 5.08 27.86 0.17
C HIS A 10 4.16 29.06 0.52
N PRO A 11 3.21 28.86 1.47
CA PRO A 11 2.28 29.94 1.85
C PRO A 11 2.99 31.01 2.67
N THR A 12 2.56 32.28 2.52
CA THR A 12 2.85 33.35 3.48
C THR A 12 2.21 33.04 4.85
N PRO A 13 2.60 33.71 5.93
CA PRO A 13 1.96 33.51 7.26
C PRO A 13 0.44 33.68 7.22
N GLU A 14 -0.07 34.70 6.52
CA GLU A 14 -1.50 34.95 6.35
C GLU A 14 -2.22 33.85 5.58
N GLN A 15 -1.61 33.39 4.47
CA GLN A 15 -2.10 32.27 3.69
C GLN A 15 -2.11 30.96 4.50
N ALA A 16 -1.05 30.72 5.28
CA ALA A 16 -0.96 29.56 6.15
C ALA A 16 -2.06 29.56 7.22
N GLN A 17 -2.40 30.75 7.76
CA GLN A 17 -3.52 30.89 8.70
C GLN A 17 -4.86 30.57 8.02
N ALA A 18 -5.11 31.08 6.80
CA ALA A 18 -6.34 30.77 6.05
C ALA A 18 -6.47 29.27 5.75
N LEU A 19 -5.34 28.59 5.41
CA LEU A 19 -5.31 27.14 5.23
C LEU A 19 -5.61 26.37 6.53
N HIS A 20 -5.09 26.85 7.67
CA HIS A 20 -5.37 26.24 8.98
C HIS A 20 -6.85 26.37 9.35
N GLU A 21 -7.42 27.54 9.24
CA GLU A 21 -8.83 27.79 9.53
C GLU A 21 -9.76 26.95 8.65
N THR A 22 -9.46 26.89 7.35
CA THR A 22 -10.18 26.03 6.40
C THR A 22 -10.09 24.56 6.81
N SER A 23 -8.90 24.10 7.18
CA SER A 23 -8.67 22.70 7.60
C SER A 23 -9.36 22.38 8.92
N GLN A 24 -9.43 23.34 9.86
CA GLN A 24 -10.14 23.17 11.14
C GLN A 24 -11.64 23.06 10.91
N GLN A 25 -12.26 24.00 10.16
CA GLN A 25 -13.69 23.95 9.85
C GLN A 25 -14.04 22.68 9.04
N PHE A 26 -13.22 22.30 8.08
CA PHE A 26 -13.42 21.05 7.33
C PHE A 26 -13.34 19.81 8.24
N THR A 27 -12.44 19.81 9.22
CA THR A 27 -12.34 18.75 10.21
C THR A 27 -13.56 18.72 11.14
N GLN A 28 -14.06 19.86 11.54
CA GLN A 28 -15.28 19.98 12.34
C GLN A 28 -16.47 19.38 11.58
N ALA A 29 -16.68 19.78 10.32
CA ALA A 29 -17.73 19.23 9.46
C ALA A 29 -17.56 17.70 9.26
N PHE A 30 -16.35 17.23 8.98
CA PHE A 30 -16.05 15.80 8.86
C PHE A 30 -16.41 15.02 10.13
N ASN A 31 -15.97 15.49 11.30
CA ASN A 31 -16.22 14.85 12.59
C ASN A 31 -17.71 14.85 12.95
N ALA A 32 -18.43 15.95 12.68
CA ALA A 32 -19.88 16.02 12.90
C ALA A 32 -20.65 14.96 12.10
N VAL A 33 -20.33 14.83 10.80
CA VAL A 33 -20.94 13.79 9.95
C VAL A 33 -20.55 12.38 10.41
N CYS A 34 -19.29 12.15 10.80
CA CYS A 34 -18.86 10.86 11.35
C CYS A 34 -19.62 10.50 12.62
N HIS A 35 -19.80 11.47 13.54
CA HIS A 35 -20.51 11.27 14.79
C HIS A 35 -21.98 10.90 14.55
N TYR A 36 -22.67 11.66 13.71
CA TYR A 36 -24.06 11.36 13.33
C TYR A 36 -24.19 9.97 12.72
N GLY A 37 -23.37 9.66 11.68
CA GLY A 37 -23.43 8.38 11.02
C GLY A 37 -23.06 7.19 11.91
N TRP A 38 -22.16 7.40 12.91
CA TRP A 38 -21.82 6.36 13.88
C TRP A 38 -22.94 6.08 14.87
N GLN A 39 -23.61 7.11 15.37
CA GLN A 39 -24.76 6.99 16.29
C GLN A 39 -25.95 6.31 15.63
N HIS A 40 -26.30 6.74 14.42
CA HIS A 40 -27.45 6.22 13.66
C HIS A 40 -27.12 4.98 12.80
N ARG A 41 -25.88 4.45 12.88
CA ARG A 41 -25.40 3.35 12.04
C ARG A 41 -25.57 3.60 10.54
N GLU A 42 -25.59 4.86 10.13
CA GLU A 42 -25.82 5.28 8.76
C GLU A 42 -24.47 5.44 8.01
N LYS A 43 -24.38 4.88 6.81
CA LYS A 43 -23.21 4.96 5.92
C LYS A 43 -23.58 5.34 4.48
N ASN A 44 -24.87 5.63 4.24
CA ASN A 44 -25.33 6.11 2.94
C ASN A 44 -25.04 7.61 2.83
N GLY A 45 -24.29 8.00 1.77
CA GLY A 45 -23.89 9.38 1.58
C GLY A 45 -25.04 10.35 1.36
N VAL A 46 -26.14 9.93 0.72
CA VAL A 46 -27.31 10.77 0.48
C VAL A 46 -28.05 11.03 1.78
N LYS A 47 -28.34 9.98 2.57
CA LYS A 47 -29.01 10.12 3.88
C LYS A 47 -28.18 10.98 4.83
N LEU A 48 -26.85 10.78 4.88
CA LEU A 48 -25.94 11.63 5.67
C LEU A 48 -25.96 13.08 5.20
N HIS A 49 -26.08 13.34 3.90
CA HIS A 49 -26.19 14.70 3.37
C HIS A 49 -27.44 15.40 3.92
N HIS A 50 -28.61 14.80 3.71
CA HIS A 50 -29.88 15.39 4.18
C HIS A 50 -29.90 15.64 5.70
N ALA A 51 -29.37 14.72 6.46
CA ALA A 51 -29.39 14.81 7.93
C ALA A 51 -28.38 15.81 8.52
N THR A 52 -27.25 16.08 7.83
CA THR A 52 -26.14 16.83 8.45
C THR A 52 -25.76 18.12 7.73
N TYR A 53 -26.21 18.34 6.49
CA TYR A 53 -25.73 19.45 5.66
C TYR A 53 -26.00 20.81 6.28
N TYR A 54 -27.26 21.12 6.65
CA TYR A 54 -27.62 22.43 7.18
C TYR A 54 -26.97 22.72 8.54
N ALA A 55 -26.91 21.71 9.41
CA ALA A 55 -26.23 21.84 10.71
C ALA A 55 -24.72 22.10 10.55
N THR A 56 -24.07 21.39 9.62
CA THR A 56 -22.64 21.62 9.34
C THR A 56 -22.41 22.96 8.64
N LYS A 57 -23.30 23.42 7.79
CA LYS A 57 -23.23 24.73 7.14
C LYS A 57 -23.34 25.87 8.17
N ALA A 58 -24.22 25.74 9.12
CA ALA A 58 -24.39 26.73 10.20
C ALA A 58 -23.14 26.76 11.12
N SER A 59 -22.57 25.59 11.44
CA SER A 59 -21.42 25.49 12.36
C SER A 59 -20.07 25.80 11.70
N CYS A 60 -19.99 25.80 10.35
CA CYS A 60 -18.78 26.04 9.56
C CYS A 60 -19.00 27.09 8.47
N PRO A 61 -19.32 28.35 8.86
CA PRO A 61 -19.78 29.40 7.93
C PRO A 61 -18.71 29.81 6.91
N GLY A 62 -17.42 29.65 7.21
CA GLY A 62 -16.32 29.95 6.29
C GLY A 62 -16.13 28.94 5.17
N LEU A 63 -16.79 27.76 5.21
CA LEU A 63 -16.65 26.77 4.17
C LEU A 63 -17.65 26.99 3.03
N VAL A 64 -17.15 26.92 1.80
CA VAL A 64 -18.01 26.83 0.62
C VAL A 64 -18.76 25.50 0.59
N SER A 65 -19.94 25.48 -0.04
CA SER A 65 -20.83 24.30 -0.10
C SER A 65 -20.11 23.03 -0.60
N ASP A 66 -19.23 23.17 -1.59
CA ASP A 66 -18.44 22.06 -2.11
C ASP A 66 -17.52 21.44 -1.04
N HIS A 67 -16.91 22.23 -0.15
CA HIS A 67 -16.10 21.69 0.93
C HIS A 67 -16.94 20.89 1.93
N LEU A 68 -18.15 21.34 2.26
CA LEU A 68 -19.08 20.59 3.13
C LEU A 68 -19.48 19.25 2.48
N ILE A 69 -19.74 19.27 1.18
CA ILE A 69 -20.03 18.05 0.42
C ILE A 69 -18.81 17.10 0.44
N GLN A 70 -17.59 17.61 0.24
CA GLN A 70 -16.38 16.79 0.28
C GLN A 70 -16.07 16.26 1.70
N ALA A 71 -16.34 17.04 2.74
CA ALA A 71 -16.21 16.57 4.13
C ALA A 71 -17.17 15.40 4.40
N ARG A 72 -18.42 15.50 3.96
CA ARG A 72 -19.40 14.42 4.02
C ARG A 72 -18.96 13.18 3.21
N VAL A 73 -18.42 13.36 2.00
CA VAL A 73 -17.90 12.24 1.20
C VAL A 73 -16.80 11.51 1.95
N LYS A 74 -15.81 12.22 2.49
CA LYS A 74 -14.74 11.62 3.30
C LYS A 74 -15.26 10.93 4.56
N ALA A 75 -16.24 11.53 5.25
CA ALA A 75 -16.88 10.92 6.41
C ALA A 75 -17.60 9.61 6.04
N THR A 76 -18.30 9.59 4.90
CA THR A 76 -18.95 8.39 4.37
C THR A 76 -17.93 7.27 4.10
N GLU A 77 -16.79 7.59 3.49
CA GLU A 77 -15.69 6.64 3.24
C GLU A 77 -15.12 6.09 4.56
N ALA A 78 -14.89 6.97 5.54
CA ALA A 78 -14.40 6.60 6.86
C ALA A 78 -15.38 5.70 7.62
N LEU A 79 -16.68 6.03 7.61
CA LEU A 79 -17.74 5.23 8.24
C LEU A 79 -17.87 3.85 7.59
N LYS A 80 -17.86 3.75 6.25
CA LYS A 80 -17.89 2.47 5.54
C LYS A 80 -16.71 1.57 5.95
N SER A 81 -15.53 2.15 5.99
CA SER A 81 -14.31 1.46 6.46
C SER A 81 -14.44 1.03 7.92
N ALA A 82 -14.84 1.95 8.81
CA ALA A 82 -14.95 1.69 10.24
C ALA A 82 -15.98 0.61 10.56
N PHE A 83 -17.14 0.57 9.92
CA PHE A 83 -18.14 -0.48 10.11
C PHE A 83 -17.65 -1.83 9.60
N THR A 84 -16.91 -1.88 8.49
CA THR A 84 -16.28 -3.12 8.00
C THR A 84 -15.26 -3.65 9.03
N TRP A 85 -14.42 -2.77 9.58
CA TRP A 85 -13.47 -3.16 10.63
C TRP A 85 -14.14 -3.55 11.92
N LYS A 86 -15.24 -2.87 12.32
CA LYS A 86 -16.03 -3.21 13.50
C LYS A 86 -16.54 -4.64 13.41
N ALA A 87 -17.16 -5.02 12.29
CA ALA A 87 -17.65 -6.38 12.08
C ALA A 87 -16.50 -7.43 12.14
N LYS A 88 -15.35 -7.15 11.51
CA LYS A 88 -14.17 -8.02 11.60
C LYS A 88 -13.62 -8.11 13.03
N HIS A 89 -13.61 -7.02 13.76
CA HIS A 89 -13.13 -6.97 15.14
C HIS A 89 -14.03 -7.81 16.07
N GLU A 90 -15.34 -7.68 15.93
CA GLU A 90 -16.32 -8.47 16.66
C GLU A 90 -16.18 -9.97 16.36
N ALA A 91 -16.11 -10.35 15.07
CA ALA A 91 -15.90 -11.74 14.67
C ALA A 91 -14.57 -12.32 15.22
N ASN A 92 -13.49 -11.54 15.21
CA ASN A 92 -12.21 -11.94 15.79
C ASN A 92 -12.26 -12.09 17.31
N TYR A 93 -13.03 -11.25 17.98
CA TYR A 93 -13.25 -11.36 19.43
C TYR A 93 -14.01 -12.65 19.75
N GLN A 94 -15.09 -12.98 19.05
CA GLN A 94 -15.81 -14.24 19.23
C GLN A 94 -14.91 -15.47 19.06
N LYS A 95 -14.02 -15.45 18.05
CA LYS A 95 -13.01 -16.52 17.89
C LYS A 95 -12.06 -16.62 19.09
N LYS A 96 -11.67 -15.47 19.70
CA LYS A 96 -10.83 -15.46 20.92
C LYS A 96 -11.59 -16.01 22.12
N VAL A 97 -12.86 -15.63 22.29
CA VAL A 97 -13.74 -16.15 23.37
C VAL A 97 -13.88 -17.67 23.25
N ALA A 98 -14.23 -18.18 22.08
CA ALA A 98 -14.35 -19.62 21.84
C ALA A 98 -13.05 -20.38 22.16
N ARG A 99 -11.90 -19.82 21.78
CA ARG A 99 -10.59 -20.42 22.10
C ARG A 99 -10.27 -20.39 23.60
N ALA A 100 -10.62 -19.31 24.30
CA ALA A 100 -10.42 -19.18 25.74
C ALA A 100 -11.28 -20.21 26.51
N LYS A 101 -12.58 -20.30 26.17
CA LYS A 101 -13.50 -21.31 26.73
C LYS A 101 -12.97 -22.73 26.50
N LYS A 102 -12.55 -23.10 25.29
CA LYS A 102 -11.99 -24.43 24.97
C LYS A 102 -10.73 -24.76 25.78
N ARG A 103 -10.02 -23.76 26.29
CA ARG A 103 -8.76 -23.93 27.05
C ARG A 103 -8.92 -23.71 28.55
N GLY A 104 -10.13 -23.49 29.05
CA GLY A 104 -10.38 -23.15 30.46
C GLY A 104 -9.69 -21.85 30.90
N GLN A 105 -9.42 -20.90 29.96
CA GLN A 105 -8.76 -19.64 30.24
C GLN A 105 -9.78 -18.52 30.43
N LEU A 106 -9.41 -17.49 31.18
CA LEU A 106 -10.22 -16.27 31.32
C LEU A 106 -10.52 -15.66 29.96
N VAL A 107 -11.80 -15.31 29.75
CA VAL A 107 -12.26 -14.63 28.53
C VAL A 107 -11.67 -13.21 28.49
N PRO A 108 -10.99 -12.81 27.40
CA PRO A 108 -10.42 -11.46 27.30
C PRO A 108 -11.53 -10.39 27.27
N LYS A 109 -11.30 -9.25 27.90
CA LYS A 109 -12.24 -8.14 27.91
C LYS A 109 -12.45 -7.58 26.49
N PHE A 110 -13.68 -7.38 26.07
CA PHE A 110 -14.00 -6.74 24.79
C PHE A 110 -13.70 -5.23 24.85
N LYS A 111 -13.00 -4.73 23.85
CA LYS A 111 -12.77 -3.29 23.65
C LYS A 111 -13.53 -2.85 22.41
N PRO A 112 -14.64 -2.12 22.56
CA PRO A 112 -15.41 -1.66 21.40
C PRO A 112 -14.61 -0.67 20.55
N MET A 113 -14.84 -0.69 19.25
CA MET A 113 -14.27 0.31 18.35
C MET A 113 -14.93 1.67 18.57
N LYS A 114 -14.13 2.72 18.48
CA LYS A 114 -14.59 4.11 18.60
C LYS A 114 -15.06 4.65 17.25
N CYS A 115 -15.86 5.71 17.29
CA CYS A 115 -16.24 6.49 16.12
C CYS A 115 -14.99 7.02 15.41
N PRO A 116 -14.93 6.98 14.05
CA PRO A 116 -13.84 7.61 13.32
C PRO A 116 -13.81 9.11 13.56
N GLN A 117 -12.66 9.61 13.95
CA GLN A 117 -12.42 11.01 14.28
C GLN A 117 -11.09 11.47 13.71
N SER A 118 -10.97 12.71 13.27
CA SER A 118 -9.72 13.30 12.81
C SER A 118 -9.36 14.54 13.65
N VAL A 119 -8.07 14.71 13.95
CA VAL A 119 -7.55 15.92 14.60
C VAL A 119 -7.39 17.04 13.56
N LEU A 120 -6.89 16.71 12.38
CA LEU A 120 -6.81 17.61 11.23
C LEU A 120 -7.03 16.78 9.96
N CYS A 121 -8.25 16.84 9.43
CA CYS A 121 -8.64 16.10 8.24
C CYS A 121 -8.05 16.77 6.99
N PRO A 122 -7.45 16.02 6.07
CA PRO A 122 -7.05 16.57 4.77
C PRO A 122 -8.25 17.17 4.04
N VAL A 123 -8.15 18.43 3.61
CA VAL A 123 -9.23 19.10 2.88
C VAL A 123 -9.23 18.60 1.46
N ARG A 124 -10.35 18.04 0.99
CA ARG A 124 -10.50 17.60 -0.41
C ARG A 124 -11.05 18.71 -1.25
N TYR A 125 -10.36 18.96 -2.35
CA TYR A 125 -10.72 19.92 -3.40
C TYR A 125 -11.18 19.18 -4.65
N ASN A 126 -12.16 19.73 -5.33
CA ASN A 126 -12.60 19.35 -6.65
C ASN A 126 -12.27 20.46 -7.66
N VAL A 127 -12.50 20.23 -8.94
CA VAL A 127 -12.20 21.17 -10.02
C VAL A 127 -12.85 22.57 -9.89
N LYS A 128 -13.91 22.70 -9.04
CA LYS A 128 -14.58 23.97 -8.77
C LYS A 128 -13.88 24.79 -7.68
N THR A 129 -13.18 24.11 -6.78
CA THR A 129 -12.61 24.69 -5.55
C THR A 129 -11.09 24.89 -5.63
N PHE A 130 -10.43 24.38 -6.67
CA PHE A 130 -9.03 24.66 -6.95
C PHE A 130 -8.73 24.75 -8.42
N SER A 131 -7.65 25.43 -8.75
CA SER A 131 -7.01 25.40 -10.07
C SER A 131 -5.49 25.34 -9.92
N LEU A 132 -4.81 24.66 -10.83
CA LEU A 132 -3.37 24.44 -10.79
C LEU A 132 -2.75 24.92 -12.09
N ASN A 133 -1.75 25.78 -11.97
CA ASN A 133 -0.92 26.22 -13.09
C ASN A 133 0.48 25.62 -12.94
N TRP A 134 0.81 24.70 -13.84
CA TRP A 134 2.11 24.04 -13.82
C TRP A 134 3.26 24.92 -14.28
N GLN A 135 2.99 25.87 -15.20
CA GLN A 135 4.01 26.76 -15.77
C GLN A 135 4.47 27.78 -14.73
N ASN A 136 3.51 28.46 -14.09
CA ASN A 136 3.79 29.47 -13.08
C ASN A 136 4.10 28.86 -11.70
N GLN A 137 3.93 27.53 -11.55
CA GLN A 137 4.07 26.81 -10.29
C GLN A 137 3.22 27.42 -9.18
N ASP A 138 1.98 27.79 -9.47
CA ASP A 138 1.02 28.29 -8.51
C ASP A 138 -0.27 27.46 -8.48
N ILE A 139 -0.86 27.36 -7.31
CA ILE A 139 -2.15 26.73 -7.09
C ILE A 139 -3.11 27.71 -6.44
N ARG A 140 -4.28 27.87 -7.02
CA ARG A 140 -5.35 28.66 -6.45
C ARG A 140 -6.29 27.73 -5.66
N LEU A 141 -6.49 28.02 -4.37
CA LEU A 141 -7.31 27.22 -3.46
C LEU A 141 -8.43 28.09 -2.88
N SER A 142 -9.66 27.55 -2.83
CA SER A 142 -10.74 28.14 -2.05
C SER A 142 -10.49 27.89 -0.57
N THR A 143 -10.58 28.94 0.25
CA THR A 143 -10.39 28.87 1.69
C THR A 143 -11.57 29.52 2.43
N SER A 144 -11.57 29.46 3.76
CA SER A 144 -12.53 30.16 4.60
C SER A 144 -12.46 31.70 4.48
N ARG A 145 -11.36 32.23 3.93
CA ARG A 145 -11.11 33.66 3.70
C ARG A 145 -11.18 34.05 2.23
N GLY A 146 -11.78 33.20 1.37
CA GLY A 146 -11.82 33.41 -0.07
C GLY A 146 -10.80 32.57 -0.84
N LYS A 147 -10.59 32.89 -2.12
CA LYS A 147 -9.63 32.19 -2.97
C LYS A 147 -8.23 32.79 -2.82
N ILE A 148 -7.23 31.98 -2.56
CA ILE A 148 -5.82 32.38 -2.44
C ILE A 148 -4.96 31.63 -3.47
N SER A 149 -3.95 32.31 -4.01
CA SER A 149 -2.94 31.70 -4.90
C SER A 149 -1.65 31.48 -4.11
N ILE A 150 -1.08 30.27 -4.19
CA ILE A 150 0.10 29.88 -3.40
C ILE A 150 1.11 29.25 -4.35
N SER A 151 2.37 29.67 -4.25
CA SER A 151 3.46 29.04 -5.00
C SER A 151 3.78 27.65 -4.45
N PHE A 152 4.27 26.76 -5.33
CA PHE A 152 4.63 25.40 -4.95
C PHE A 152 5.91 24.91 -5.63
N THR A 153 6.46 23.82 -5.13
CA THR A 153 7.58 23.13 -5.75
C THR A 153 7.17 21.71 -6.17
N VAL A 154 7.47 21.36 -7.42
CA VAL A 154 7.26 20.01 -7.96
C VAL A 154 8.52 19.20 -7.76
N PRO A 155 8.45 18.00 -7.13
CA PRO A 155 9.58 17.07 -7.09
C PRO A 155 9.96 16.63 -8.50
N GLU A 156 11.26 16.60 -8.83
CA GLU A 156 11.81 16.27 -10.14
C GLU A 156 11.19 14.99 -10.74
N PHE A 157 11.05 13.91 -9.95
CA PHE A 157 10.44 12.66 -10.40
C PHE A 157 8.96 12.79 -10.80
N SER A 158 8.29 13.87 -10.42
CA SER A 158 6.89 14.15 -10.75
C SER A 158 6.72 15.09 -11.94
N CYS A 159 7.81 15.69 -12.46
CA CYS A 159 7.75 16.63 -13.58
C CYS A 159 7.13 15.99 -14.83
N LYS A 160 7.32 14.70 -15.03
CA LYS A 160 6.69 13.93 -16.12
C LYS A 160 5.16 13.92 -16.11
N TYR A 161 4.55 14.31 -15.00
CA TYR A 161 3.09 14.37 -14.86
C TYR A 161 2.51 15.78 -15.04
N GLN A 162 3.36 16.76 -15.29
CA GLN A 162 2.92 18.13 -15.63
C GLN A 162 2.18 18.12 -16.97
N GLY A 163 1.15 18.95 -17.07
CA GLY A 163 0.33 19.04 -18.28
C GLY A 163 -0.82 18.04 -18.39
N TYR A 164 -0.86 16.97 -17.58
CA TYR A 164 -2.01 16.07 -17.57
C TYR A 164 -3.22 16.69 -16.83
N PRO A 165 -4.47 16.34 -17.26
CA PRO A 165 -5.67 16.83 -16.62
C PRO A 165 -5.73 16.47 -15.12
N VAL A 166 -6.09 17.46 -14.31
CA VAL A 166 -6.24 17.33 -12.86
C VAL A 166 -7.66 16.91 -12.52
N ALA A 167 -7.82 15.95 -11.60
CA ALA A 167 -9.13 15.47 -11.16
C ALA A 167 -9.53 16.03 -9.80
N THR A 168 -8.71 15.82 -8.79
CA THR A 168 -8.95 16.23 -7.39
C THR A 168 -7.64 16.56 -6.71
N ALA A 169 -7.72 17.24 -5.57
CA ALA A 169 -6.55 17.51 -4.74
C ALA A 169 -6.91 17.36 -3.26
N ASP A 170 -5.97 16.85 -2.46
CA ASP A 170 -6.07 16.81 -1.00
C ASP A 170 -5.00 17.72 -0.39
N LEU A 171 -5.41 18.73 0.39
CA LEU A 171 -4.52 19.61 1.15
C LEU A 171 -4.19 18.97 2.50
N LEU A 172 -2.92 18.91 2.86
CA LEU A 172 -2.42 18.30 4.09
C LEU A 172 -1.39 19.19 4.79
N TYR A 173 -1.49 19.27 6.10
CA TYR A 173 -0.43 19.84 6.94
C TYR A 173 0.37 18.72 7.60
N ARG A 174 1.68 18.64 7.34
CA ARG A 174 2.52 17.57 7.86
C ARG A 174 3.94 18.05 8.17
N GLN A 175 4.41 17.79 9.38
CA GLN A 175 5.78 18.13 9.82
C GLN A 175 6.12 19.61 9.64
N GLY A 176 5.20 20.51 9.96
CA GLY A 176 5.38 21.95 9.82
C GLY A 176 5.26 22.50 8.39
N LYS A 177 4.85 21.67 7.42
CA LYS A 177 4.77 22.03 6.01
C LYS A 177 3.40 21.73 5.42
N TRP A 178 2.98 22.57 4.49
CA TRP A 178 1.79 22.36 3.69
C TRP A 178 2.10 21.56 2.42
N TRP A 179 1.25 20.60 2.14
CA TRP A 179 1.35 19.74 0.97
C TRP A 179 -0.01 19.65 0.28
N VAL A 180 0.02 19.58 -1.05
CA VAL A 180 -1.15 19.19 -1.82
C VAL A 180 -0.84 17.91 -2.58
N HIS A 181 -1.71 16.94 -2.45
CA HIS A 181 -1.68 15.71 -3.22
C HIS A 181 -2.67 15.85 -4.37
N VAL A 182 -2.16 16.13 -5.55
CA VAL A 182 -2.95 16.32 -6.78
C VAL A 182 -3.11 14.99 -7.49
N VAL A 183 -4.33 14.63 -7.84
CA VAL A 183 -4.60 13.47 -8.69
C VAL A 183 -4.66 13.92 -10.14
N VAL A 184 -3.77 13.39 -10.96
CA VAL A 184 -3.70 13.65 -12.41
C VAL A 184 -4.14 12.41 -13.18
N ARG A 185 -4.84 12.62 -14.31
CA ARG A 185 -5.28 11.56 -15.21
C ARG A 185 -4.29 11.38 -16.34
N VAL A 186 -3.51 10.31 -16.26
CA VAL A 186 -2.53 9.94 -17.28
C VAL A 186 -3.18 8.91 -18.23
N PRO A 187 -3.02 9.04 -19.55
CA PRO A 187 -3.49 8.02 -20.47
C PRO A 187 -2.85 6.67 -20.14
N GLU A 188 -3.63 5.60 -20.28
CA GLU A 188 -3.09 4.25 -20.17
C GLU A 188 -2.43 3.88 -21.50
N PRO A 189 -1.19 3.39 -21.49
CA PRO A 189 -0.61 2.85 -22.72
C PRO A 189 -1.42 1.66 -23.19
N VAL A 190 -1.54 1.51 -24.49
CA VAL A 190 -2.18 0.35 -25.09
C VAL A 190 -1.33 -0.87 -24.73
N PHE A 191 -1.96 -1.85 -24.07
CA PHE A 191 -1.30 -3.12 -23.80
C PHE A 191 -1.30 -3.96 -25.08
N SER A 192 -0.12 -4.13 -25.65
CA SER A 192 0.11 -5.04 -26.76
C SER A 192 0.85 -6.26 -26.21
N PRO A 193 0.14 -7.39 -25.97
CA PRO A 193 0.75 -8.56 -25.35
C PRO A 193 1.87 -9.11 -26.21
N ASN A 194 2.98 -9.47 -25.57
CA ASN A 194 4.01 -10.32 -26.14
C ASN A 194 4.07 -11.63 -25.34
N ASP A 195 4.75 -12.64 -25.88
CA ASP A 195 4.82 -13.98 -25.28
C ASP A 195 5.80 -14.07 -24.10
N GLU A 196 6.45 -12.97 -23.72
CA GLU A 196 7.43 -13.00 -22.64
C GLU A 196 6.76 -13.00 -21.27
N VAL A 197 6.94 -14.09 -20.53
CA VAL A 197 6.47 -14.28 -19.16
C VAL A 197 7.67 -14.40 -18.24
N ILE A 198 7.73 -13.56 -17.21
CA ILE A 198 8.81 -13.54 -16.23
C ILE A 198 8.24 -13.89 -14.86
N GLY A 199 8.59 -15.07 -14.33
CA GLY A 199 8.28 -15.47 -12.96
C GLY A 199 9.20 -14.79 -11.96
N ILE A 200 8.66 -14.35 -10.82
CA ILE A 200 9.40 -13.62 -9.78
C ILE A 200 9.21 -14.32 -8.43
N ASP A 201 10.29 -14.91 -7.92
CA ASP A 201 10.35 -15.39 -6.53
C ASP A 201 10.75 -14.26 -5.59
N LEU A 202 10.01 -14.10 -4.50
CA LEU A 202 10.25 -13.09 -3.49
C LEU A 202 10.89 -13.71 -2.25
N GLY A 203 12.18 -13.44 -2.04
CA GLY A 203 12.97 -14.04 -0.96
C GLY A 203 13.46 -13.06 0.13
N LEU A 204 13.80 -13.61 1.31
CA LEU A 204 14.41 -12.84 2.40
C LEU A 204 15.90 -12.55 2.14
N ASN A 205 16.57 -13.40 1.37
CA ASN A 205 17.97 -13.25 1.04
C ASN A 205 18.15 -12.43 -0.25
N HIS A 206 17.43 -12.78 -1.27
CA HIS A 206 17.29 -12.01 -2.50
C HIS A 206 15.87 -11.48 -2.55
N PRO A 207 15.65 -10.15 -2.38
CA PRO A 207 14.32 -9.57 -2.37
C PRO A 207 13.46 -9.94 -3.57
N ALA A 208 14.09 -10.14 -4.75
CA ALA A 208 13.44 -10.69 -5.93
C ALA A 208 14.46 -11.47 -6.79
N VAL A 209 14.06 -12.65 -7.26
CA VAL A 209 14.80 -13.46 -8.25
C VAL A 209 13.87 -13.73 -9.42
N THR A 210 14.29 -13.44 -10.63
CA THR A 210 13.48 -13.56 -11.84
C THR A 210 13.85 -14.79 -12.66
N SER A 211 12.91 -15.35 -13.42
CA SER A 211 13.14 -16.51 -14.29
C SER A 211 14.12 -16.23 -15.44
N ASN A 212 14.40 -14.97 -15.75
CA ASN A 212 15.48 -14.58 -16.64
C ASN A 212 16.83 -14.39 -15.93
N ARG A 213 17.05 -15.14 -14.82
CA ARG A 213 18.30 -15.26 -14.05
C ARG A 213 18.82 -13.98 -13.40
N ARG A 214 17.96 -13.00 -13.08
CA ARG A 214 18.37 -11.79 -12.38
C ARG A 214 18.14 -11.93 -10.88
N PHE A 215 19.18 -11.68 -10.09
CA PHE A 215 19.14 -11.64 -8.63
C PHE A 215 19.15 -10.18 -8.20
N LEU A 216 18.00 -9.68 -7.76
CA LEU A 216 17.83 -8.29 -7.40
C LEU A 216 17.95 -8.09 -5.88
N GLY A 217 18.52 -6.98 -5.49
CA GLY A 217 18.76 -6.62 -4.10
C GLY A 217 20.14 -5.96 -3.93
N SER A 218 20.52 -5.71 -2.67
CA SER A 218 21.82 -5.16 -2.33
C SER A 218 22.32 -5.74 -1.00
N PRO A 219 23.60 -6.17 -0.89
CA PRO A 219 24.22 -6.55 0.36
C PRO A 219 24.16 -5.43 1.41
N HIS A 220 24.31 -4.17 0.96
CA HIS A 220 24.21 -2.98 1.80
C HIS A 220 22.86 -2.89 2.52
N TRP A 221 21.74 -3.22 1.86
CA TRP A 221 20.42 -3.19 2.50
C TRP A 221 20.31 -4.16 3.66
N LYS A 222 20.87 -5.37 3.52
CA LYS A 222 20.92 -6.37 4.61
C LYS A 222 21.73 -5.89 5.79
N GLU A 223 22.84 -5.22 5.52
CA GLU A 223 23.69 -4.68 6.56
C GLU A 223 23.03 -3.52 7.33
N VAL A 224 22.40 -2.58 6.62
CA VAL A 224 21.63 -1.48 7.23
C VAL A 224 20.51 -2.04 8.11
N GLU A 225 19.77 -3.06 7.66
CA GLU A 225 18.73 -3.69 8.46
C GLU A 225 19.29 -4.40 9.69
N ARG A 226 20.44 -5.07 9.58
CA ARG A 226 21.14 -5.72 10.70
C ARG A 226 21.56 -4.71 11.75
N ARG A 227 22.21 -3.59 11.33
CA ARG A 227 22.63 -2.50 12.24
C ARG A 227 21.43 -1.87 12.96
N ARG A 228 20.37 -1.54 12.22
CA ARG A 228 19.15 -0.97 12.80
C ARG A 228 18.46 -1.91 13.78
N PHE A 229 18.49 -3.20 13.50
CA PHE A 229 17.93 -4.18 14.41
C PHE A 229 18.73 -4.26 15.74
N ARG A 230 20.05 -4.29 15.68
CA ARG A 230 20.90 -4.27 16.89
C ARG A 230 20.61 -3.01 17.73
N LEU A 231 20.53 -1.85 17.08
CA LEU A 231 20.19 -0.60 17.74
C LEU A 231 18.78 -0.63 18.37
N LYS A 232 17.80 -1.16 17.64
CA LYS A 232 16.44 -1.31 18.17
C LYS A 232 16.40 -2.17 19.44
N ARG A 233 17.10 -3.29 19.45
CA ARG A 233 17.22 -4.14 20.66
C ARG A 233 17.83 -3.39 21.83
N LYS A 234 18.97 -2.70 21.59
CA LYS A 234 19.67 -1.90 22.62
C LYS A 234 18.76 -0.79 23.19
N LEU A 235 17.98 -0.13 22.35
CA LEU A 235 17.05 0.91 22.81
C LEU A 235 15.85 0.33 23.57
N GLN A 236 15.34 -0.83 23.14
CA GLN A 236 14.23 -1.51 23.82
C GLN A 236 14.64 -2.01 25.22
N SER A 237 15.85 -2.54 25.39
CA SER A 237 16.35 -2.98 26.70
C SER A 237 16.55 -1.83 27.68
N LYS A 238 16.93 -0.63 27.21
CA LYS A 238 17.08 0.55 28.06
C LYS A 238 15.77 1.07 28.67
N GLY A 239 14.64 0.97 27.96
CA GLY A 239 13.30 1.30 28.42
C GLY A 239 13.00 2.78 28.76
N THR A 240 14.00 3.68 28.74
CA THR A 240 13.87 5.08 29.14
C THR A 240 13.01 5.90 28.19
N LYS A 241 12.48 7.05 28.66
CA LYS A 241 11.71 8.01 27.82
C LYS A 241 12.52 8.47 26.60
N SER A 242 13.82 8.73 26.77
CA SER A 242 14.73 9.09 25.66
C SER A 242 14.87 7.96 24.65
N ALA A 243 15.10 6.72 25.11
CA ALA A 243 15.17 5.54 24.25
C ALA A 243 13.86 5.32 23.46
N LYS A 244 12.69 5.53 24.08
CA LYS A 244 11.37 5.45 23.38
C LYS A 244 11.26 6.50 22.29
N ARG A 245 11.67 7.75 22.54
CA ARG A 245 11.70 8.82 21.50
C ARG A 245 12.64 8.45 20.35
N HIS A 246 13.83 7.90 20.67
CA HIS A 246 14.77 7.44 19.64
C HIS A 246 14.21 6.26 18.83
N LEU A 247 13.49 5.32 19.45
CA LEU A 247 12.81 4.21 18.76
C LEU A 247 11.77 4.71 17.74
N MET A 248 11.01 5.75 18.07
CA MET A 248 10.06 6.36 17.11
C MET A 248 10.78 6.95 15.89
N LYS A 249 11.88 7.72 16.13
CA LYS A 249 12.73 8.28 15.05
C LYS A 249 13.31 7.15 14.17
N LEU A 250 13.82 6.09 14.81
CA LEU A 250 14.41 4.93 14.13
C LEU A 250 13.36 4.18 13.28
N SER A 251 12.14 4.01 13.79
CA SER A 251 11.03 3.39 13.06
C SER A 251 10.70 4.19 11.78
N GLY A 252 10.62 5.51 11.88
CA GLY A 252 10.42 6.39 10.71
C GLY A 252 11.54 6.27 9.67
N LYS A 253 12.82 6.26 10.12
CA LYS A 253 13.99 6.05 9.23
C LYS A 253 13.94 4.68 8.55
N GLN A 254 13.53 3.62 9.27
CA GLN A 254 13.44 2.27 8.73
C GLN A 254 12.33 2.16 7.66
N ARG A 255 11.17 2.77 7.90
CA ARG A 255 10.06 2.79 6.94
C ARG A 255 10.45 3.51 5.64
N ARG A 256 11.09 4.68 5.73
CA ARG A 256 11.58 5.42 4.53
C ARG A 256 12.60 4.61 3.75
N PHE A 257 13.57 4.01 4.43
CA PHE A 257 14.59 3.18 3.78
C PHE A 257 14.00 1.98 3.03
N ARG A 258 13.03 1.26 3.63
CA ARG A 258 12.38 0.13 2.95
C ARG A 258 11.59 0.59 1.75
N ARG A 259 10.87 1.69 1.91
CA ARG A 259 10.12 2.27 0.81
C ARG A 259 11.03 2.64 -0.35
N ASP A 260 12.18 3.23 -0.07
CA ASP A 260 13.21 3.55 -1.07
C ASP A 260 13.75 2.29 -1.75
N ALA A 261 14.14 1.28 -0.96
CA ALA A 261 14.59 -0.01 -1.50
C ALA A 261 13.53 -0.66 -2.40
N ASP A 262 12.25 -0.66 -2.00
CA ASP A 262 11.15 -1.20 -2.81
C ASP A 262 10.92 -0.37 -4.09
N HIS A 263 11.13 0.97 -4.05
CA HIS A 263 11.09 1.80 -5.26
C HIS A 263 12.21 1.48 -6.23
N VAL A 264 13.43 1.25 -5.74
CA VAL A 264 14.58 0.87 -6.56
C VAL A 264 14.36 -0.53 -7.16
N LEU A 265 13.92 -1.51 -6.36
CA LEU A 265 13.64 -2.86 -6.83
C LEU A 265 12.55 -2.87 -7.90
N SER A 266 11.42 -2.24 -7.63
CA SER A 266 10.31 -2.20 -8.58
C SER A 266 10.67 -1.46 -9.87
N LYS A 267 11.52 -0.42 -9.80
CA LYS A 267 12.06 0.26 -10.97
C LYS A 267 12.91 -0.70 -11.80
N ARG A 268 13.89 -1.38 -11.18
CA ARG A 268 14.75 -2.36 -11.86
C ARG A 268 13.97 -3.52 -12.48
N LEU A 269 12.96 -4.06 -11.78
CA LEU A 269 12.09 -5.11 -12.32
C LEU A 269 11.43 -4.66 -13.63
N VAL A 270 10.82 -3.47 -13.61
CA VAL A 270 10.10 -2.94 -14.77
C VAL A 270 11.02 -2.49 -15.90
N GLU A 271 12.20 -1.92 -15.59
CA GLU A 271 13.17 -1.50 -16.61
C GLU A 271 13.76 -2.68 -17.40
N HIS A 272 13.86 -3.85 -16.77
CA HIS A 272 14.40 -5.06 -17.38
C HIS A 272 13.32 -5.98 -17.97
N THR A 273 12.11 -5.48 -18.10
CA THR A 273 10.97 -6.19 -18.67
C THR A 273 10.51 -5.44 -19.91
N PRO A 274 10.41 -6.09 -21.07
CA PRO A 274 9.94 -5.43 -22.28
C PRO A 274 8.45 -5.06 -22.17
N PRO A 275 8.00 -4.02 -22.88
CA PRO A 275 6.58 -3.71 -23.01
C PRO A 275 5.79 -4.90 -23.56
N GLY A 276 4.56 -5.09 -23.09
CA GLY A 276 3.72 -6.23 -23.48
C GLY A 276 3.99 -7.53 -22.71
N ALA A 277 5.11 -7.65 -21.98
CA ALA A 277 5.41 -8.82 -21.17
C ALA A 277 4.55 -8.95 -19.92
N THR A 278 4.50 -10.14 -19.34
CA THR A 278 3.80 -10.42 -18.09
C THR A 278 4.78 -10.75 -16.96
N LEU A 279 4.72 -9.96 -15.88
CA LEU A 279 5.40 -10.24 -14.61
C LEU A 279 4.49 -11.05 -13.69
N VAL A 280 4.95 -12.24 -13.28
CA VAL A 280 4.19 -13.18 -12.46
C VAL A 280 4.78 -13.23 -11.06
N PHE A 281 3.98 -12.86 -10.05
CA PHE A 281 4.33 -12.92 -8.64
C PHE A 281 3.60 -14.04 -7.92
N GLU A 282 4.16 -14.50 -6.81
CA GLU A 282 3.44 -15.35 -5.86
C GLU A 282 2.39 -14.53 -5.09
N ASN A 283 1.21 -15.11 -4.87
CA ASN A 283 0.20 -14.55 -3.99
C ASN A 283 0.55 -14.81 -2.52
N LEU A 284 1.32 -13.93 -1.93
CA LEU A 284 1.74 -13.99 -0.52
C LEU A 284 0.74 -13.33 0.43
N THR A 285 -0.52 -13.15 0.03
CA THR A 285 -1.59 -12.66 0.90
C THR A 285 -1.76 -13.62 2.08
N ASN A 286 -1.80 -13.10 3.30
CA ASN A 286 -1.91 -13.87 4.55
C ASN A 286 -0.69 -14.77 4.90
N ILE A 287 0.45 -14.67 4.21
CA ILE A 287 1.64 -15.47 4.52
C ILE A 287 2.08 -15.32 6.00
N ARG A 288 1.81 -14.18 6.62
CA ARG A 288 2.11 -13.92 8.03
C ARG A 288 1.20 -14.70 8.98
N GLU A 289 -0.01 -15.00 8.57
CA GLU A 289 -1.01 -15.75 9.32
C GLU A 289 -0.88 -17.25 9.07
N SER A 290 -0.63 -17.64 7.83
CA SER A 290 -0.49 -19.03 7.39
C SER A 290 0.86 -19.64 7.74
N SER A 291 1.92 -18.82 7.93
CA SER A 291 3.20 -19.33 8.40
C SER A 291 3.10 -19.77 9.87
N HIS A 292 2.60 -20.99 10.08
CA HIS A 292 2.74 -21.71 11.35
C HIS A 292 4.22 -22.07 11.54
N LEU A 293 5.03 -21.05 11.80
CA LEU A 293 6.35 -21.25 12.38
C LEU A 293 6.09 -21.80 13.77
N GLY A 294 6.16 -23.13 13.87
CA GLY A 294 5.77 -23.91 15.03
C GLY A 294 6.24 -23.29 16.33
N ARG A 295 5.52 -23.55 17.42
CA ARG A 295 5.83 -23.12 18.79
C ARG A 295 7.14 -23.75 19.34
N GLY A 296 8.03 -24.21 18.46
CA GLY A 296 9.33 -24.76 18.81
C GLY A 296 10.22 -23.75 19.52
N LYS A 297 10.81 -24.15 20.63
CA LYS A 297 11.71 -23.38 21.51
C LYS A 297 13.02 -22.88 20.85
N GLN A 298 13.18 -22.97 19.53
CA GLN A 298 14.43 -22.61 18.86
C GLN A 298 14.45 -21.15 18.42
N ASN A 299 15.49 -20.42 18.83
CA ASN A 299 15.79 -19.02 18.46
C ASN A 299 15.74 -18.71 16.94
N LYS A 300 16.02 -19.69 16.09
CA LYS A 300 15.95 -19.58 14.62
C LYS A 300 14.54 -19.24 14.12
N ASN A 301 13.49 -19.82 14.72
CA ASN A 301 12.10 -19.59 14.34
C ASN A 301 11.65 -18.16 14.65
N VAL A 302 12.11 -17.60 15.78
CA VAL A 302 11.80 -16.22 16.17
C VAL A 302 12.44 -15.20 15.21
N GLN A 303 13.68 -15.46 14.76
CA GLN A 303 14.37 -14.58 13.80
C GLN A 303 13.70 -14.61 12.43
N ASN A 304 13.31 -15.78 11.93
CA ASN A 304 12.63 -15.92 10.65
C ASN A 304 11.23 -15.30 10.66
N LYS A 305 10.46 -15.51 11.74
CA LYS A 305 9.17 -14.85 11.95
C LYS A 305 9.29 -13.34 11.92
N ARG A 306 10.30 -12.79 12.60
CA ARG A 306 10.56 -11.35 12.60
C ARG A 306 10.92 -10.82 11.21
N LYS A 307 11.80 -11.51 10.46
CA LYS A 307 12.16 -11.13 9.09
C LYS A 307 10.92 -11.11 8.21
N LEU A 308 10.09 -12.14 8.29
CA LEU A 308 8.83 -12.24 7.56
C LEU A 308 7.85 -11.11 7.90
N HIS A 309 7.68 -10.79 9.20
CA HIS A 309 6.83 -9.65 9.62
C HIS A 309 7.38 -8.29 9.22
N SER A 310 8.69 -8.20 9.01
CA SER A 310 9.33 -6.96 8.61
C SER A 310 9.38 -6.74 7.11
N TRP A 311 8.99 -7.71 6.30
CA TRP A 311 9.07 -7.67 4.85
C TRP A 311 7.86 -7.00 4.22
N THR A 312 8.08 -6.21 3.17
CA THR A 312 7.10 -5.33 2.53
C THR A 312 6.60 -5.86 1.19
N PHE A 313 6.23 -7.17 1.11
CA PHE A 313 5.76 -7.81 -0.15
C PHE A 313 4.68 -7.01 -0.89
N ALA A 314 3.62 -6.62 -0.18
CA ALA A 314 2.52 -5.89 -0.78
C ALA A 314 2.99 -4.57 -1.38
N GLN A 315 3.86 -3.83 -0.65
CA GLN A 315 4.39 -2.55 -1.13
C GLN A 315 5.24 -2.72 -2.39
N LEU A 316 6.10 -3.75 -2.44
CA LEU A 316 6.90 -4.04 -3.63
C LEU A 316 6.00 -4.39 -4.83
N TYR A 317 5.01 -5.25 -4.61
CA TYR A 317 4.02 -5.60 -5.63
C TYR A 317 3.28 -4.35 -6.15
N ASP A 318 2.74 -3.53 -5.24
CA ASP A 318 2.01 -2.32 -5.61
C ASP A 318 2.90 -1.34 -6.40
N PHE A 319 4.17 -1.18 -5.97
CA PHE A 319 5.12 -0.32 -6.68
C PHE A 319 5.53 -0.86 -8.04
N THR A 320 5.61 -2.18 -8.19
CA THR A 320 5.86 -2.80 -9.49
C THR A 320 4.65 -2.64 -10.39
N THR A 321 3.44 -2.90 -9.87
CA THR A 321 2.20 -2.85 -10.66
C THR A 321 1.98 -1.48 -11.30
N TYR A 322 2.07 -0.38 -10.54
CA TYR A 322 1.80 0.93 -11.13
C TYR A 322 2.88 1.37 -12.13
N LYS A 323 4.15 0.99 -11.90
CA LYS A 323 5.24 1.30 -12.85
C LYS A 323 5.14 0.44 -14.11
N ALA A 324 4.76 -0.82 -13.96
CA ALA A 324 4.52 -1.75 -15.05
C ALA A 324 3.39 -1.26 -15.97
N GLN A 325 2.28 -0.80 -15.36
CA GLN A 325 1.17 -0.20 -16.11
C GLN A 325 1.60 0.99 -16.97
N GLU A 326 2.51 1.85 -16.47
CA GLU A 326 3.04 2.98 -17.25
C GLU A 326 3.83 2.55 -18.49
N ARG A 327 4.26 1.29 -18.56
CA ARG A 327 5.04 0.73 -19.68
C ARG A 327 4.29 -0.35 -20.47
N GLY A 328 3.00 -0.51 -20.24
CA GLY A 328 2.22 -1.57 -20.91
C GLY A 328 2.67 -2.98 -20.53
N ILE A 329 3.15 -3.20 -19.30
CA ILE A 329 3.54 -4.51 -18.75
C ILE A 329 2.42 -5.00 -17.84
N GLN A 330 2.01 -6.25 -18.01
CA GLN A 330 1.01 -6.88 -17.16
C GLN A 330 1.65 -7.41 -15.87
N VAL A 331 0.94 -7.36 -14.74
CA VAL A 331 1.39 -7.93 -13.46
C VAL A 331 0.29 -8.80 -12.88
N VAL A 332 0.60 -10.06 -12.64
CA VAL A 332 -0.34 -11.07 -12.14
C VAL A 332 0.17 -11.76 -10.88
N LYS A 333 -0.73 -12.42 -10.14
CA LYS A 333 -0.39 -13.25 -8.98
C LYS A 333 -0.88 -14.67 -9.20
N ILE A 334 -0.04 -15.65 -8.79
CA ILE A 334 -0.40 -17.07 -8.79
C ILE A 334 -0.39 -17.66 -7.37
N ASP A 335 -0.97 -18.84 -7.22
CA ASP A 335 -0.90 -19.61 -5.97
C ASP A 335 0.56 -20.07 -5.70
N PRO A 336 1.15 -19.73 -4.54
CA PRO A 336 2.54 -20.04 -4.19
C PRO A 336 2.79 -21.51 -3.81
N ARG A 337 1.77 -22.34 -3.78
CA ARG A 337 1.91 -23.73 -3.31
C ARG A 337 2.86 -24.49 -4.23
N HIS A 338 3.83 -25.19 -3.59
CA HIS A 338 4.80 -26.11 -4.22
C HIS A 338 5.85 -25.50 -5.12
N THR A 339 5.82 -24.22 -5.45
CA THR A 339 6.80 -23.55 -6.32
C THR A 339 8.25 -23.78 -5.89
N SER A 340 8.53 -23.80 -4.59
CA SER A 340 9.86 -24.02 -4.02
C SER A 340 10.26 -25.50 -3.87
N GLN A 341 9.35 -26.46 -4.08
CA GLN A 341 9.56 -27.89 -3.87
C GLN A 341 9.58 -28.71 -5.16
N THR A 342 9.03 -28.15 -6.24
CA THR A 342 8.95 -28.77 -7.56
C THR A 342 10.24 -28.55 -8.34
N CYS A 343 10.72 -29.58 -9.02
CA CYS A 343 11.85 -29.47 -9.93
C CYS A 343 11.42 -28.79 -11.23
N SER A 344 12.06 -27.68 -11.59
CA SER A 344 11.77 -26.96 -12.83
C SER A 344 12.18 -27.73 -14.11
N ARG A 345 12.95 -28.82 -13.97
CA ARG A 345 13.39 -29.65 -15.10
C ARG A 345 12.47 -30.86 -15.36
N CYS A 346 12.13 -31.62 -14.31
CA CYS A 346 11.39 -32.89 -14.46
C CYS A 346 10.01 -32.87 -13.79
N GLY A 347 9.58 -31.78 -13.15
CA GLY A 347 8.29 -31.66 -12.48
C GLY A 347 8.18 -32.42 -11.15
N TYR A 348 9.18 -33.23 -10.75
CA TYR A 348 9.11 -33.99 -9.51
C TYR A 348 9.02 -33.09 -8.28
N GLN A 349 7.99 -33.31 -7.49
CA GLN A 349 7.72 -32.52 -6.29
C GLN A 349 8.07 -33.32 -5.03
N HIS A 350 9.03 -32.80 -4.25
CA HIS A 350 9.37 -33.36 -2.97
C HIS A 350 9.98 -32.31 -2.04
N ARG A 351 9.59 -32.34 -0.74
CA ARG A 351 10.04 -31.34 0.24
C ARG A 351 11.57 -31.29 0.40
N SER A 352 12.26 -32.42 0.29
CA SER A 352 13.71 -32.50 0.46
C SER A 352 14.50 -32.12 -0.81
N ASN A 353 13.85 -31.75 -1.92
CA ASN A 353 14.53 -31.16 -3.07
C ASN A 353 15.19 -29.83 -2.70
N ARG A 354 14.59 -29.04 -1.79
CA ARG A 354 15.20 -27.83 -1.25
C ARG A 354 16.14 -28.16 -0.09
N ARG A 355 17.42 -28.36 -0.39
CA ARG A 355 18.45 -28.74 0.59
C ARG A 355 18.79 -27.62 1.55
N SER A 356 18.83 -26.39 1.04
CA SER A 356 19.10 -25.18 1.84
C SER A 356 18.32 -23.97 1.32
N GLN A 357 18.57 -22.80 1.88
CA GLN A 357 17.98 -21.55 1.38
C GLN A 357 18.43 -21.22 -0.04
N SER A 358 19.63 -21.64 -0.44
CA SER A 358 20.21 -21.31 -1.75
C SER A 358 20.37 -22.53 -2.66
N LEU A 359 20.26 -23.75 -2.14
CA LEU A 359 20.53 -24.98 -2.92
C LEU A 359 19.24 -25.80 -3.11
N PHE A 360 18.90 -26.00 -4.36
CA PHE A 360 17.91 -26.97 -4.84
C PHE A 360 18.65 -28.17 -5.47
N LEU A 361 18.27 -29.39 -5.10
CA LEU A 361 18.80 -30.63 -5.69
C LEU A 361 17.63 -31.62 -5.83
N CYS A 362 17.25 -31.93 -7.05
CA CYS A 362 16.15 -32.84 -7.33
C CYS A 362 16.54 -34.26 -6.95
N ARG A 363 15.71 -34.94 -6.17
CA ARG A 363 15.95 -36.35 -5.78
C ARG A 363 15.71 -37.34 -6.90
N GLN A 364 14.90 -36.99 -7.90
CA GLN A 364 14.58 -37.86 -9.00
C GLN A 364 15.61 -37.76 -10.15
N CYS A 365 15.85 -36.55 -10.65
CA CYS A 365 16.69 -36.36 -11.84
C CYS A 365 18.10 -35.77 -11.54
N GLY A 366 18.46 -35.56 -10.29
CA GLY A 366 19.76 -35.02 -9.88
C GLY A 366 19.97 -33.53 -10.25
N TYR A 367 18.98 -32.85 -10.85
CA TYR A 367 19.11 -31.45 -11.25
C TYR A 367 19.42 -30.54 -10.09
N GLN A 368 20.51 -29.79 -10.20
CA GLN A 368 20.97 -28.85 -9.19
C GLN A 368 20.87 -27.41 -9.68
N LEU A 369 20.33 -26.54 -8.85
CA LEU A 369 20.17 -25.12 -9.16
C LEU A 369 20.09 -24.27 -7.88
N ASN A 370 20.20 -22.94 -8.02
CA ASN A 370 19.83 -22.03 -6.95
C ASN A 370 18.33 -22.18 -6.63
N ALA A 371 17.98 -22.31 -5.35
CA ALA A 371 16.60 -22.60 -4.94
C ALA A 371 15.60 -21.49 -5.30
N ASP A 372 16.01 -20.22 -5.18
CA ASP A 372 15.16 -19.08 -5.51
C ASP A 372 14.97 -18.96 -7.05
N LEU A 373 16.00 -19.32 -7.84
CA LEU A 373 15.91 -19.37 -9.30
C LEU A 373 15.01 -20.52 -9.77
N ASN A 374 15.12 -21.72 -9.16
CA ASN A 374 14.22 -22.84 -9.45
C ASN A 374 12.76 -22.45 -9.15
N ALA A 375 12.51 -21.74 -8.05
CA ALA A 375 11.17 -21.25 -7.70
C ALA A 375 10.64 -20.26 -8.75
N SER A 376 11.48 -19.34 -9.25
CA SER A 376 11.05 -18.36 -10.26
C SER A 376 10.68 -19.03 -11.60
N TYR A 377 11.35 -20.11 -12.00
CA TYR A 377 10.95 -20.92 -13.15
C TYR A 377 9.59 -21.58 -12.92
N ASN A 378 9.38 -22.21 -11.77
CA ASN A 378 8.11 -22.85 -11.46
C ASN A 378 6.94 -21.85 -11.38
N ILE A 379 7.19 -20.62 -10.94
CA ILE A 379 6.19 -19.53 -10.95
C ILE A 379 5.78 -19.20 -12.38
N ARG A 380 6.75 -19.08 -13.29
CA ARG A 380 6.49 -18.84 -14.70
C ARG A 380 5.69 -19.99 -15.33
N GLU A 381 6.15 -21.23 -15.18
CA GLU A 381 5.53 -22.41 -15.78
C GLU A 381 4.11 -22.65 -15.25
N LYS A 382 3.88 -22.39 -13.95
CA LYS A 382 2.57 -22.51 -13.34
C LYS A 382 1.56 -21.50 -13.93
N TYR A 383 2.01 -20.29 -14.25
CA TYR A 383 1.18 -19.31 -14.93
C TYR A 383 0.87 -19.72 -16.37
N LEU A 384 1.89 -20.16 -17.13
CA LEU A 384 1.71 -20.65 -18.50
C LEU A 384 0.75 -21.86 -18.55
N ALA A 385 0.86 -22.79 -17.61
CA ALA A 385 -0.06 -23.91 -17.49
C ALA A 385 -1.50 -23.49 -17.19
N SER A 386 -1.71 -22.42 -16.40
CA SER A 386 -3.04 -21.89 -16.14
C SER A 386 -3.69 -21.26 -17.37
N LEU A 387 -2.91 -20.59 -18.22
CA LEU A 387 -3.41 -20.06 -19.49
C LEU A 387 -3.86 -21.17 -20.44
N ALA A 388 -3.11 -22.27 -20.52
CA ALA A 388 -3.45 -23.41 -21.33
C ALA A 388 -4.75 -24.13 -20.90
N GLN A 389 -5.01 -24.17 -19.59
CA GLN A 389 -6.24 -24.76 -19.01
C GLN A 389 -7.49 -23.90 -19.26
N ASP A 390 -7.35 -22.58 -19.25
CA ASP A 390 -8.47 -21.64 -19.49
C ASP A 390 -8.85 -21.52 -20.98
N GLY A 391 -8.25 -22.36 -21.87
CA GLY A 391 -8.53 -22.37 -23.32
C GLY A 391 -8.15 -21.08 -24.04
N THR A 392 -7.36 -20.22 -23.41
CA THR A 392 -6.87 -18.98 -24.01
C THR A 392 -5.65 -19.33 -24.86
N PRO A 393 -5.72 -19.21 -26.19
CA PRO A 393 -4.55 -19.48 -27.04
C PRO A 393 -3.45 -18.48 -26.66
N VAL A 394 -2.26 -19.00 -26.39
CA VAL A 394 -1.03 -18.23 -26.12
C VAL A 394 -0.57 -17.44 -27.34
N LEU A 395 -1.25 -17.63 -28.48
CA LEU A 395 -0.92 -17.01 -29.76
C LEU A 395 -2.11 -16.21 -30.28
N SER A 396 -1.82 -14.96 -30.64
CA SER A 396 -2.61 -13.98 -31.38
C SER A 396 -3.68 -13.18 -30.63
N GLY A 397 -3.30 -11.97 -30.19
CA GLY A 397 -4.11 -10.76 -30.34
C GLY A 397 -5.46 -10.61 -29.63
N SER A 398 -5.87 -11.54 -28.79
CA SER A 398 -7.09 -11.37 -28.02
C SER A 398 -6.80 -10.65 -26.67
N PRO A 399 -7.57 -9.62 -26.27
CA PRO A 399 -7.38 -8.99 -25.00
C PRO A 399 -7.69 -10.00 -23.89
N VAL A 400 -6.67 -10.46 -23.20
CA VAL A 400 -6.82 -11.18 -21.92
C VAL A 400 -7.77 -10.35 -21.07
N LYS A 401 -8.91 -10.92 -20.66
CA LYS A 401 -9.83 -10.27 -19.71
C LYS A 401 -9.01 -9.74 -18.58
N ARG A 402 -8.91 -8.40 -18.49
CA ARG A 402 -8.17 -7.74 -17.41
C ARG A 402 -8.66 -8.36 -16.11
N PRO A 403 -7.79 -8.89 -15.24
CA PRO A 403 -8.22 -9.18 -13.88
C PRO A 403 -8.83 -7.87 -13.40
N ILE A 404 -10.06 -7.91 -12.94
CA ILE A 404 -10.72 -6.76 -12.32
C ILE A 404 -9.75 -6.34 -11.21
N VAL A 405 -8.96 -5.32 -11.48
CA VAL A 405 -8.22 -4.62 -10.45
C VAL A 405 -9.33 -4.08 -9.59
N SER A 406 -9.66 -4.85 -8.53
CA SER A 406 -10.48 -4.33 -7.47
C SER A 406 -9.83 -3.00 -7.16
N THR A 407 -10.53 -1.92 -7.50
CA THR A 407 -10.14 -0.55 -7.22
C THR A 407 -9.32 -0.55 -5.96
N LEU A 408 -8.01 -0.32 -6.10
CA LEU A 408 -7.14 -0.06 -4.98
C LEU A 408 -7.78 1.12 -4.26
N ARG A 409 -8.69 0.78 -3.34
CA ARG A 409 -9.09 1.71 -2.32
C ARG A 409 -7.77 2.13 -1.72
N SER A 410 -7.41 3.37 -1.98
CA SER A 410 -6.43 4.05 -1.17
C SER A 410 -6.74 3.66 0.26
N GLN A 411 -5.97 2.71 0.81
CA GLN A 411 -5.89 2.55 2.24
C GLN A 411 -5.28 3.87 2.70
N GLY A 412 -6.16 4.85 2.87
CA GLY A 412 -5.88 6.01 3.66
C GLY A 412 -5.39 5.45 4.98
N GLN A 413 -4.11 5.56 5.19
CA GLN A 413 -3.52 5.30 6.49
C GLN A 413 -4.23 6.21 7.49
N ALA A 414 -5.31 5.70 8.10
CA ALA A 414 -5.73 6.14 9.39
C ALA A 414 -4.67 5.64 10.39
N SER A 415 -3.53 6.26 10.38
CA SER A 415 -2.60 6.26 11.49
C SER A 415 -2.59 7.66 12.06
N CYS A 416 -3.67 7.96 12.77
CA CYS A 416 -3.62 8.91 13.85
C CYS A 416 -3.30 8.14 15.13
N LEU A 417 -2.07 8.19 15.55
CA LEU A 417 -1.56 8.28 16.92
C LEU A 417 -0.13 8.75 16.85
#